data_a116ae40e94afe4270df1b61ca56d853
#
_entry.id   a116ae40e94afe4270df1b61ca56d853
#
_cell.length_a   1.000
_cell.length_b   1.000
_cell.length_c   1.000
_cell.angle_alpha   90.00
_cell.angle_beta   90.00
_cell.angle_gamma   90.00
#
_symmetry.space_group_name_H-M   'P 1'
#
loop_
_entity.id
_entity.type
_entity.pdbx_description
1 polymer ?
#
loop_
_entity_poly.entity_id
_entity_poly.type
_entity_poly.pdbx_seq_one_letter_code
_entity_poly.pdbx_strand_id
1 'polypeptide(L)'
;MREDDGRKLDHHTLEVLRLRAVDQVARGVPAAEVGAGLTAVGIHPKTIYTWLAKARAGGRQALLSRSAPGPRRKLSDTQLRELSDLLITTDPRDHGFPVALWTREIVRQLIAARFGVPLTVASVGRTLHDLGFSAQRPLWRAEQADPAAVARWKQTEYPRIAAQAKAAGGTVYFIDEAGVRSDYHAGTTSAPVAQTPAVRTTGARFGLNMISAISAKGALRFSVLPGTLTGARFIAFLQRLIHDAQRAGTGPVFCIVDNHPVHRAKTVDRFVASTHGALRLHRLPAYSPQLNPDEWVWKNVKHDGVAPTAPKGPQQMKAVITARLRRLQRLPHILRGFFGDPELAYITAVA
;
A
#
# COMPACT_ATOMS: atom_id res chain seq x y z
N MET A 1 4.01 33.09 40.55
CA MET A 1 4.38 31.65 40.57
C MET A 1 5.89 31.62 40.48
N ARG A 2 6.61 30.99 41.41
CA ARG A 2 8.09 30.99 41.43
C ARG A 2 8.59 30.31 40.14
N GLU A 3 9.66 30.87 39.53
CA GLU A 3 10.27 30.31 38.31
C GLU A 3 10.79 28.86 38.54
N ASP A 4 11.21 28.54 39.74
CA ASP A 4 11.78 27.24 40.16
C ASP A 4 10.75 26.40 40.92
N ASP A 5 9.60 26.08 40.31
CA ASP A 5 8.59 25.19 40.89
C ASP A 5 8.85 23.74 40.48
N GLY A 6 9.31 22.88 41.41
CA GLY A 6 9.58 21.47 41.15
C GLY A 6 8.41 20.65 40.58
N ARG A 7 7.18 21.19 40.66
CA ARG A 7 6.00 20.59 40.01
C ARG A 7 6.01 20.68 38.49
N LYS A 8 6.90 21.55 37.94
CA LYS A 8 7.10 21.68 36.47
C LYS A 8 8.11 20.68 35.91
N LEU A 9 8.85 20.00 36.77
CA LEU A 9 9.80 18.99 36.34
C LEU A 9 9.09 17.76 35.78
N ASP A 10 9.63 17.21 34.70
CA ASP A 10 9.09 15.98 34.11
C ASP A 10 9.26 14.78 35.05
N HIS A 11 8.47 13.74 34.78
CA HIS A 11 8.45 12.56 35.64
C HIS A 11 9.79 11.85 35.76
N HIS A 12 10.61 11.84 34.70
CA HIS A 12 11.92 11.22 34.68
C HIS A 12 12.90 11.99 35.53
N THR A 13 12.97 13.31 35.39
CA THR A 13 13.81 14.18 36.20
C THR A 13 13.47 14.05 37.69
N LEU A 14 12.17 14.07 38.02
CA LEU A 14 11.73 13.85 39.42
C LEU A 14 12.11 12.47 39.97
N GLU A 15 12.08 11.44 39.13
CA GLU A 15 12.51 10.09 39.51
C GLU A 15 14.00 10.05 39.82
N VAL A 16 14.83 10.60 38.93
CA VAL A 16 16.28 10.66 39.12
C VAL A 16 16.64 11.43 40.39
N LEU A 17 16.02 12.58 40.62
CA LEU A 17 16.24 13.37 41.85
C LEU A 17 15.85 12.58 43.10
N ARG A 18 14.71 11.90 43.08
CA ARG A 18 14.19 11.07 44.16
C ARG A 18 15.14 9.93 44.51
N LEU A 19 15.58 9.20 43.52
CA LEU A 19 16.51 8.09 43.67
C LEU A 19 17.85 8.58 44.24
N ARG A 20 18.44 9.65 43.66
CA ARG A 20 19.71 10.22 44.13
C ARG A 20 19.62 10.75 45.54
N ALA A 21 18.54 11.44 45.90
CA ALA A 21 18.38 11.97 47.24
C ALA A 21 18.29 10.85 48.31
N VAL A 22 17.58 9.76 48.02
CA VAL A 22 17.49 8.61 48.92
C VAL A 22 18.83 7.89 48.99
N ASP A 23 19.56 7.74 47.87
CA ASP A 23 20.91 7.12 47.86
C ASP A 23 21.93 7.96 48.63
N GLN A 24 21.85 9.29 48.65
CA GLN A 24 22.72 10.16 49.47
C GLN A 24 22.49 9.91 50.96
N VAL A 25 21.24 9.84 51.40
CA VAL A 25 20.92 9.52 52.81
C VAL A 25 21.40 8.12 53.19
N ALA A 26 21.26 7.14 52.28
CA ALA A 26 21.76 5.77 52.51
C ALA A 26 23.29 5.71 52.65
N ARG A 27 24.03 6.66 52.04
CA ARG A 27 25.48 6.82 52.18
C ARG A 27 25.90 7.62 53.41
N GLY A 28 24.96 8.00 54.30
CA GLY A 28 25.24 8.67 55.56
C GLY A 28 25.07 10.19 55.53
N VAL A 29 24.68 10.81 54.45
CA VAL A 29 24.38 12.26 54.43
C VAL A 29 23.08 12.52 55.23
N PRO A 30 23.08 13.49 56.17
CA PRO A 30 21.87 13.80 56.94
C PRO A 30 20.68 14.15 56.06
N ALA A 31 19.52 13.54 56.32
CA ALA A 31 18.30 13.76 55.51
C ALA A 31 17.88 15.25 55.50
N ALA A 32 18.13 16.01 56.54
CA ALA A 32 17.90 17.44 56.60
C ALA A 32 18.75 18.22 55.58
N GLU A 33 20.00 17.84 55.39
CA GLU A 33 20.95 18.45 54.47
C GLU A 33 20.57 18.15 53.02
N VAL A 34 20.26 16.86 52.71
CA VAL A 34 19.74 16.47 51.39
C VAL A 34 18.45 17.19 51.10
N GLY A 35 17.53 17.29 52.06
CA GLY A 35 16.29 18.02 51.94
C GLY A 35 16.49 19.52 51.66
N ALA A 36 17.44 20.14 52.30
CA ALA A 36 17.79 21.55 52.05
C ALA A 36 18.31 21.75 50.62
N GLY A 37 19.10 20.82 50.07
CA GLY A 37 19.58 20.86 48.68
C GLY A 37 18.46 20.76 47.66
N LEU A 38 17.34 20.11 47.96
CA LEU A 38 16.18 20.01 47.05
C LEU A 38 15.49 21.35 46.77
N THR A 39 15.69 22.37 47.63
CA THR A 39 15.16 23.74 47.41
C THR A 39 15.72 24.39 46.16
N ALA A 40 16.96 24.07 45.78
CA ALA A 40 17.60 24.58 44.56
C ALA A 40 16.85 24.16 43.25
N VAL A 41 16.09 23.07 43.33
CA VAL A 41 15.25 22.56 42.18
C VAL A 41 13.75 22.72 42.45
N GLY A 42 13.38 23.63 43.34
CA GLY A 42 11.99 23.98 43.65
C GLY A 42 11.21 22.88 44.39
N ILE A 43 11.87 21.93 45.02
CA ILE A 43 11.24 20.85 45.80
C ILE A 43 11.35 21.20 47.31
N HIS A 44 10.20 21.05 47.99
CA HIS A 44 10.15 21.36 49.43
C HIS A 44 11.05 20.40 50.24
N PRO A 45 11.89 20.91 51.22
CA PRO A 45 12.84 20.10 51.96
C PRO A 45 12.23 18.87 52.64
N LYS A 46 11.04 19.00 53.19
CA LYS A 46 10.34 17.87 53.86
C LYS A 46 9.99 16.72 52.93
N THR A 47 10.04 16.89 51.59
CA THR A 47 9.74 15.85 50.61
C THR A 47 10.70 14.67 50.75
N ILE A 48 11.95 14.88 51.21
CA ILE A 48 12.92 13.80 51.42
C ILE A 48 12.36 12.74 52.38
N TYR A 49 11.71 13.16 53.48
CA TYR A 49 11.17 12.21 54.45
C TYR A 49 10.05 11.36 53.88
N THR A 50 9.25 11.92 52.97
CA THR A 50 8.21 11.18 52.24
C THR A 50 8.85 10.12 51.30
N TRP A 51 9.95 10.47 50.64
CA TRP A 51 10.69 9.54 49.78
C TRP A 51 11.37 8.43 50.58
N LEU A 52 11.98 8.77 51.71
CA LEU A 52 12.59 7.79 52.64
C LEU A 52 11.52 6.83 53.20
N ALA A 53 10.33 7.34 53.57
CA ALA A 53 9.22 6.49 54.00
C ALA A 53 8.78 5.52 52.92
N LYS A 54 8.66 5.98 51.67
CA LYS A 54 8.34 5.14 50.52
C LYS A 54 9.41 4.08 50.25
N ALA A 55 10.69 4.47 50.36
CA ALA A 55 11.81 3.55 50.19
C ALA A 55 11.83 2.45 51.28
N ARG A 56 11.51 2.79 52.53
CA ARG A 56 11.39 1.82 53.64
C ARG A 56 10.23 0.84 53.43
N ALA A 57 9.11 1.34 52.91
CA ALA A 57 7.89 0.54 52.72
C ALA A 57 7.98 -0.42 51.51
N GLY A 58 8.63 -0.04 50.43
CA GLY A 58 8.64 -0.82 49.19
C GLY A 58 9.94 -0.81 48.39
N GLY A 59 11.08 -0.49 49.05
CA GLY A 59 12.39 -0.46 48.43
C GLY A 59 12.51 0.59 47.30
N ARG A 60 13.56 0.43 46.51
CA ARG A 60 13.83 1.32 45.34
C ARG A 60 12.70 1.36 44.33
N GLN A 61 11.96 0.27 44.19
CA GLN A 61 10.82 0.17 43.26
C GLN A 61 9.65 1.13 43.59
N ALA A 62 9.46 1.42 44.89
CA ALA A 62 8.42 2.38 45.32
C ALA A 62 8.74 3.83 44.97
N LEU A 63 10.01 4.11 44.61
CA LEU A 63 10.49 5.43 44.22
C LEU A 63 10.36 5.68 42.71
N LEU A 64 10.14 4.66 41.90
CA LEU A 64 9.98 4.80 40.45
C LEU A 64 8.69 5.57 40.12
N SER A 65 8.74 6.35 39.07
CA SER A 65 7.57 7.03 38.53
C SER A 65 6.60 6.02 37.92
N ARG A 66 5.36 6.10 38.28
CA ARG A 66 4.29 5.31 37.66
C ARG A 66 3.43 6.24 36.82
N SER A 67 3.21 5.89 35.56
CA SER A 67 2.21 6.58 34.76
C SER A 67 0.87 6.47 35.45
N ALA A 68 0.15 7.59 35.56
CA ALA A 68 -1.22 7.55 36.03
C ALA A 68 -2.05 6.65 35.10
N PRO A 69 -2.90 5.77 35.61
CA PRO A 69 -3.80 5.02 34.76
C PRO A 69 -4.68 6.03 34.00
N GLY A 70 -4.68 5.90 32.68
CA GLY A 70 -5.51 6.73 31.82
C GLY A 70 -7.01 6.57 32.15
N PRO A 71 -7.87 7.39 31.55
CA PRO A 71 -9.32 7.26 31.73
C PRO A 71 -9.77 5.83 31.39
N ARG A 72 -10.69 5.30 32.15
CA ARG A 72 -11.27 3.97 31.86
C ARG A 72 -11.86 3.93 30.48
N ARG A 73 -11.62 2.85 29.74
CA ARG A 73 -12.22 2.61 28.44
C ARG A 73 -13.74 2.58 28.59
N LYS A 74 -14.47 3.25 27.69
CA LYS A 74 -15.94 3.24 27.69
C LYS A 74 -16.52 1.96 27.13
N LEU A 75 -15.78 1.28 26.23
CA LEU A 75 -16.13 -0.02 25.68
C LEU A 75 -15.45 -1.13 26.50
N SER A 76 -16.20 -2.19 26.79
CA SER A 76 -15.65 -3.41 27.40
C SER A 76 -14.78 -4.20 26.40
N ASP A 77 -13.94 -5.10 26.91
CA ASP A 77 -13.10 -5.95 26.05
C ASP A 77 -13.92 -6.86 25.12
N THR A 78 -15.12 -7.24 25.54
CA THR A 78 -16.07 -8.00 24.70
C THR A 78 -16.59 -7.15 23.55
N GLN A 79 -17.00 -5.91 23.83
CA GLN A 79 -17.47 -4.97 22.81
C GLN A 79 -16.35 -4.57 21.84
N LEU A 80 -15.11 -4.47 22.31
CA LEU A 80 -13.95 -4.19 21.46
C LEU A 80 -13.66 -5.33 20.50
N ARG A 81 -13.76 -6.58 20.95
CA ARG A 81 -13.62 -7.75 20.08
C ARG A 81 -14.73 -7.83 19.04
N GLU A 82 -15.99 -7.67 19.48
CA GLU A 82 -17.14 -7.64 18.57
C GLU A 82 -17.00 -6.52 17.52
N LEU A 83 -16.58 -5.32 17.93
CA LEU A 83 -16.32 -4.22 17.00
C LEU A 83 -15.24 -4.59 15.98
N SER A 84 -14.13 -5.19 16.42
CA SER A 84 -13.06 -5.62 15.54
C SER A 84 -13.56 -6.64 14.51
N ASP A 85 -14.31 -7.64 14.94
CA ASP A 85 -14.86 -8.67 14.07
C ASP A 85 -15.82 -8.09 13.04
N LEU A 86 -16.72 -7.19 13.46
CA LEU A 86 -17.65 -6.50 12.55
C LEU A 86 -16.89 -5.70 11.47
N LEU A 87 -15.86 -4.95 11.85
CA LEU A 87 -15.10 -4.14 10.91
C LEU A 87 -14.27 -4.96 9.90
N ILE A 88 -13.90 -6.20 10.26
CA ILE A 88 -13.13 -7.11 9.39
C ILE A 88 -14.05 -7.93 8.48
N THR A 89 -15.20 -8.38 9.00
CA THR A 89 -16.03 -9.39 8.29
C THR A 89 -17.19 -8.78 7.50
N THR A 90 -17.54 -7.51 7.76
CA THR A 90 -18.69 -6.83 7.12
C THR A 90 -18.27 -5.48 6.55
N ASP A 91 -19.15 -4.86 5.78
CA ASP A 91 -18.98 -3.48 5.36
C ASP A 91 -20.15 -2.59 5.87
N PRO A 92 -20.02 -1.25 5.81
CA PRO A 92 -21.06 -0.36 6.31
C PRO A 92 -22.47 -0.62 5.76
N ARG A 93 -22.58 -1.12 4.52
CA ARG A 93 -23.89 -1.40 3.87
C ARG A 93 -24.65 -2.51 4.59
N ASP A 94 -23.95 -3.47 5.18
CA ASP A 94 -24.55 -4.56 5.97
C ASP A 94 -25.22 -4.03 7.26
N HIS A 95 -24.87 -2.79 7.63
CA HIS A 95 -25.38 -2.10 8.81
C HIS A 95 -26.30 -0.90 8.46
N GLY A 96 -26.78 -0.85 7.20
CA GLY A 96 -27.72 0.17 6.73
C GLY A 96 -27.11 1.53 6.36
N PHE A 97 -25.79 1.63 6.23
CA PHE A 97 -25.14 2.85 5.73
C PHE A 97 -25.05 2.81 4.19
N PRO A 98 -25.24 3.94 3.47
CA PRO A 98 -25.27 3.96 2.02
C PRO A 98 -23.86 3.99 1.37
N VAL A 99 -22.82 3.59 2.08
CA VAL A 99 -21.43 3.65 1.63
C VAL A 99 -20.68 2.37 2.00
N ALA A 100 -19.66 2.02 1.21
CA ALA A 100 -18.90 0.77 1.37
C ALA A 100 -17.65 0.92 2.26
N LEU A 101 -17.29 2.13 2.67
CA LEU A 101 -16.02 2.36 3.38
C LEU A 101 -16.27 2.80 4.81
N TRP A 102 -15.61 2.11 5.75
CA TRP A 102 -15.59 2.50 7.14
C TRP A 102 -14.88 3.85 7.32
N THR A 103 -15.60 4.84 7.81
CA THR A 103 -15.03 6.10 8.31
C THR A 103 -15.16 6.15 9.83
N ARG A 104 -14.33 6.96 10.48
CA ARG A 104 -14.44 7.14 11.95
C ARG A 104 -15.83 7.58 12.38
N GLU A 105 -16.51 8.37 11.55
CA GLU A 105 -17.88 8.83 11.83
C GLU A 105 -18.89 7.69 11.74
N ILE A 106 -18.81 6.83 10.72
CA ILE A 106 -19.68 5.66 10.58
C ILE A 106 -19.45 4.68 11.74
N VAL A 107 -18.19 4.43 12.09
CA VAL A 107 -17.84 3.57 13.23
C VAL A 107 -18.39 4.18 14.54
N ARG A 108 -18.36 5.51 14.70
CA ARG A 108 -18.97 6.18 15.85
C ARG A 108 -20.47 5.91 15.93
N GLN A 109 -21.18 6.02 14.81
CA GLN A 109 -22.63 5.75 14.73
C GLN A 109 -22.92 4.27 14.99
N LEU A 110 -22.14 3.36 14.43
CA LEU A 110 -22.26 1.92 14.69
C LEU A 110 -22.11 1.60 16.19
N ILE A 111 -21.07 2.14 16.84
CA ILE A 111 -20.84 1.96 18.27
C ILE A 111 -22.02 2.48 19.10
N ALA A 112 -22.55 3.65 18.76
CA ALA A 112 -23.70 4.22 19.46
C ALA A 112 -24.96 3.35 19.27
N ALA A 113 -25.23 2.90 18.04
CA ALA A 113 -26.39 2.09 17.73
C ALA A 113 -26.29 0.67 18.34
N ARG A 114 -25.12 0.04 18.25
CA ARG A 114 -24.93 -1.38 18.65
C ARG A 114 -24.72 -1.56 20.15
N PHE A 115 -23.94 -0.66 20.77
CA PHE A 115 -23.50 -0.78 22.16
C PHE A 115 -24.11 0.27 23.10
N GLY A 116 -24.85 1.26 22.58
CA GLY A 116 -25.40 2.36 23.36
C GLY A 116 -24.35 3.31 23.96
N VAL A 117 -23.09 3.27 23.46
CA VAL A 117 -21.97 4.03 24.02
C VAL A 117 -21.64 5.25 23.14
N PRO A 118 -21.94 6.47 23.59
CA PRO A 118 -21.59 7.67 22.84
C PRO A 118 -20.09 7.95 22.94
N LEU A 119 -19.41 7.94 21.79
CA LEU A 119 -18.01 8.31 21.63
C LEU A 119 -17.87 9.56 20.76
N THR A 120 -16.78 10.30 20.92
CA THR A 120 -16.36 11.31 19.96
C THR A 120 -15.58 10.66 18.82
N VAL A 121 -15.53 11.29 17.64
CA VAL A 121 -14.72 10.83 16.49
C VAL A 121 -13.24 10.64 16.86
N ALA A 122 -12.72 11.54 17.71
CA ALA A 122 -11.34 11.43 18.21
C ALA A 122 -11.15 10.20 19.11
N SER A 123 -12.15 9.88 19.96
CA SER A 123 -12.10 8.67 20.80
C SER A 123 -12.20 7.39 19.97
N VAL A 124 -13.04 7.39 18.92
CA VAL A 124 -13.08 6.28 17.95
C VAL A 124 -11.73 6.09 17.27
N GLY A 125 -11.07 7.18 16.86
CA GLY A 125 -9.74 7.09 16.25
C GLY A 125 -8.71 6.43 17.17
N ARG A 126 -8.72 6.75 18.47
CA ARG A 126 -7.86 6.10 19.47
C ARG A 126 -8.23 4.63 19.67
N THR A 127 -9.50 4.32 19.80
CA THR A 127 -10.01 2.94 19.94
C THR A 127 -9.58 2.07 18.74
N LEU A 128 -9.74 2.58 17.52
CA LEU A 128 -9.31 1.87 16.31
C LEU A 128 -7.80 1.65 16.29
N HIS A 129 -7.01 2.65 16.66
CA HIS A 129 -5.55 2.53 16.77
C HIS A 129 -5.16 1.47 17.82
N ASP A 130 -5.80 1.47 18.99
CA ASP A 130 -5.55 0.49 20.06
C ASP A 130 -5.92 -0.94 19.63
N LEU A 131 -6.88 -1.09 18.72
CA LEU A 131 -7.27 -2.36 18.09
C LEU A 131 -6.36 -2.74 16.90
N GLY A 132 -5.35 -1.94 16.57
CA GLY A 132 -4.43 -2.20 15.45
C GLY A 132 -4.95 -1.75 14.09
N PHE A 133 -6.04 -0.98 14.01
CA PHE A 133 -6.55 -0.45 12.76
C PHE A 133 -5.86 0.86 12.36
N SER A 134 -5.56 0.99 11.07
CA SER A 134 -5.07 2.23 10.46
C SER A 134 -5.85 2.55 9.18
N ALA A 135 -5.81 3.80 8.75
CA ALA A 135 -6.42 4.18 7.49
C ALA A 135 -5.68 3.54 6.32
N GLN A 136 -6.38 2.73 5.53
CA GLN A 136 -5.85 2.04 4.36
C GLN A 136 -6.58 2.48 3.10
N ARG A 137 -5.90 2.44 1.94
CA ARG A 137 -6.58 2.54 0.65
C ARG A 137 -7.16 1.17 0.31
N PRO A 138 -8.48 1.06 0.09
CA PRO A 138 -9.10 -0.22 -0.23
C PRO A 138 -8.68 -0.69 -1.61
N LEU A 139 -8.57 -1.99 -1.76
CA LEU A 139 -8.51 -2.65 -3.06
C LEU A 139 -9.94 -2.86 -3.55
N TRP A 140 -10.27 -2.28 -4.70
CA TRP A 140 -11.56 -2.52 -5.35
C TRP A 140 -11.49 -3.83 -6.13
N ARG A 141 -12.31 -4.80 -5.75
CA ARG A 141 -12.46 -6.07 -6.46
C ARG A 141 -13.84 -6.11 -7.08
N ALA A 142 -13.92 -6.59 -8.33
CA ALA A 142 -15.21 -6.79 -8.97
C ALA A 142 -15.99 -7.92 -8.29
N GLU A 143 -17.26 -7.72 -8.02
CA GLU A 143 -18.16 -8.78 -7.50
C GLU A 143 -18.23 -9.98 -8.45
N GLN A 144 -18.03 -9.73 -9.75
CA GLN A 144 -18.04 -10.75 -10.81
C GLN A 144 -16.76 -11.60 -10.83
N ALA A 145 -15.76 -11.31 -10.01
CA ALA A 145 -14.55 -12.14 -9.91
C ALA A 145 -14.89 -13.52 -9.31
N ASP A 146 -14.46 -14.59 -9.98
CA ASP A 146 -14.64 -15.96 -9.50
C ASP A 146 -13.40 -16.42 -8.70
N PRO A 147 -13.46 -16.49 -7.36
CA PRO A 147 -12.33 -16.93 -6.55
C PRO A 147 -11.86 -18.35 -6.88
N ALA A 148 -12.77 -19.23 -7.29
CA ALA A 148 -12.42 -20.60 -7.66
C ALA A 148 -11.65 -20.64 -8.98
N ALA A 149 -12.04 -19.81 -9.96
CA ALA A 149 -11.28 -19.66 -11.21
C ALA A 149 -9.89 -19.06 -10.95
N VAL A 150 -9.76 -18.07 -10.06
CA VAL A 150 -8.47 -17.50 -9.64
C VAL A 150 -7.59 -18.57 -8.98
N ALA A 151 -8.16 -19.40 -8.08
CA ALA A 151 -7.42 -20.47 -7.44
C ALA A 151 -6.95 -21.53 -8.46
N ARG A 152 -7.82 -21.98 -9.37
CA ARG A 152 -7.46 -22.91 -10.45
C ARG A 152 -6.34 -22.36 -11.33
N TRP A 153 -6.43 -21.07 -11.68
CA TRP A 153 -5.39 -20.41 -12.47
C TRP A 153 -4.04 -20.49 -11.77
N LYS A 154 -3.96 -20.06 -10.51
CA LYS A 154 -2.71 -20.02 -9.73
C LYS A 154 -2.14 -21.43 -9.49
N GLN A 155 -2.99 -22.42 -9.24
CA GLN A 155 -2.56 -23.77 -8.81
C GLN A 155 -2.36 -24.75 -9.95
N THR A 156 -3.06 -24.57 -11.07
CA THR A 156 -3.11 -25.60 -12.13
C THR A 156 -2.80 -25.04 -13.52
N GLU A 157 -3.51 -23.97 -13.94
CA GLU A 157 -3.44 -23.53 -15.33
C GLU A 157 -2.11 -22.85 -15.64
N TYR A 158 -1.71 -21.86 -14.83
CA TYR A 158 -0.45 -21.17 -15.04
C TYR A 158 0.77 -22.10 -14.88
N PRO A 159 0.89 -22.95 -13.86
CA PRO A 159 1.98 -23.92 -13.75
C PRO A 159 2.12 -24.81 -14.98
N ARG A 160 0.98 -25.27 -15.56
CA ARG A 160 0.99 -26.04 -16.80
C ARG A 160 1.52 -25.23 -17.97
N ILE A 161 1.10 -23.96 -18.11
CA ILE A 161 1.58 -23.06 -19.17
C ILE A 161 3.08 -22.83 -19.02
N ALA A 162 3.55 -22.54 -17.82
CA ALA A 162 4.97 -22.32 -17.52
C ALA A 162 5.82 -23.57 -17.83
N ALA A 163 5.35 -24.75 -17.45
CA ALA A 163 6.03 -26.02 -17.75
C ALA A 163 6.10 -26.25 -19.26
N GLN A 164 5.03 -26.01 -20.02
CA GLN A 164 5.01 -26.13 -21.48
C GLN A 164 5.96 -25.12 -22.12
N ALA A 165 6.01 -23.89 -21.64
CA ALA A 165 6.90 -22.87 -22.13
C ALA A 165 8.37 -23.27 -21.88
N LYS A 166 8.70 -23.74 -20.69
CA LYS A 166 10.03 -24.22 -20.30
C LYS A 166 10.48 -25.41 -21.17
N ALA A 167 9.62 -26.41 -21.36
CA ALA A 167 9.90 -27.59 -22.19
C ALA A 167 10.15 -27.23 -23.67
N ALA A 168 9.45 -26.18 -24.18
CA ALA A 168 9.62 -25.72 -25.56
C ALA A 168 10.71 -24.66 -25.73
N GLY A 169 11.48 -24.29 -24.70
CA GLY A 169 12.43 -23.18 -24.74
C GLY A 169 11.76 -21.81 -24.97
N GLY A 170 10.45 -21.71 -24.72
CA GLY A 170 9.65 -20.53 -24.99
C GLY A 170 9.72 -19.46 -23.90
N THR A 171 9.05 -18.36 -24.17
CA THR A 171 8.95 -17.24 -23.23
C THR A 171 7.48 -16.93 -22.94
N VAL A 172 7.14 -16.81 -21.65
CA VAL A 172 5.81 -16.34 -21.21
C VAL A 172 5.82 -14.83 -21.11
N TYR A 173 4.86 -14.20 -21.78
CA TYR A 173 4.59 -12.76 -21.71
C TYR A 173 3.17 -12.53 -21.16
N PHE A 174 3.06 -11.64 -20.21
CA PHE A 174 1.79 -11.03 -19.81
C PHE A 174 1.60 -9.78 -20.65
N ILE A 175 0.41 -9.65 -21.24
CA ILE A 175 0.09 -8.56 -22.16
C ILE A 175 -1.10 -7.82 -21.61
N ASP A 176 -1.04 -6.49 -21.69
CA ASP A 176 -2.13 -5.61 -21.30
C ASP A 176 -2.14 -4.33 -22.15
N GLU A 177 -3.27 -3.67 -22.18
CA GLU A 177 -3.41 -2.36 -22.78
C GLU A 177 -3.87 -1.31 -21.78
N ALA A 178 -3.43 -0.10 -21.99
CA ALA A 178 -3.81 1.01 -21.16
C ALA A 178 -3.94 2.31 -21.94
N GLY A 179 -4.94 3.10 -21.55
CA GLY A 179 -5.06 4.50 -21.96
C GLY A 179 -4.52 5.45 -20.91
N VAL A 180 -3.97 6.57 -21.34
CA VAL A 180 -3.67 7.72 -20.48
C VAL A 180 -4.26 8.98 -21.11
N ARG A 181 -4.81 9.85 -20.26
CA ARG A 181 -5.47 11.10 -20.69
C ARG A 181 -4.72 12.31 -20.19
N SER A 182 -4.88 13.44 -20.87
CA SER A 182 -4.24 14.71 -20.51
C SER A 182 -4.70 15.27 -19.16
N ASP A 183 -5.87 14.87 -18.69
CA ASP A 183 -6.45 15.27 -17.40
C ASP A 183 -6.07 14.33 -16.25
N TYR A 184 -5.20 13.36 -16.48
CA TYR A 184 -4.67 12.49 -15.42
C TYR A 184 -3.50 13.17 -14.71
N HIS A 185 -3.77 13.70 -13.54
CA HIS A 185 -2.76 14.33 -12.67
C HIS A 185 -2.64 13.55 -11.37
N ALA A 186 -1.42 13.33 -10.93
CA ALA A 186 -1.12 12.69 -9.66
C ALA A 186 0.23 13.18 -9.13
N GLY A 187 0.42 13.03 -7.83
CA GLY A 187 1.65 13.41 -7.14
C GLY A 187 1.44 14.57 -6.18
N THR A 188 2.50 14.88 -5.45
CA THR A 188 2.59 15.99 -4.51
C THR A 188 3.81 16.84 -4.85
N THR A 189 3.79 18.10 -4.49
CA THR A 189 4.95 18.99 -4.61
C THR A 189 5.14 19.81 -3.34
N SER A 190 6.34 20.34 -3.14
CA SER A 190 6.64 21.20 -2.00
C SER A 190 6.12 22.61 -2.26
N ALA A 191 5.50 23.19 -1.25
CA ALA A 191 5.04 24.58 -1.22
C ALA A 191 5.13 25.12 0.20
N PRO A 192 5.09 26.45 0.42
CA PRO A 192 4.98 27.01 1.76
C PRO A 192 3.75 26.48 2.49
N VAL A 193 3.85 26.36 3.81
CA VAL A 193 2.73 25.89 4.65
C VAL A 193 1.48 26.73 4.39
N ALA A 194 0.34 26.05 4.25
CA ALA A 194 -0.97 26.66 3.96
C ALA A 194 -1.08 27.37 2.60
N GLN A 195 -0.12 27.20 1.69
CA GLN A 195 -0.19 27.73 0.33
C GLN A 195 -0.28 26.59 -0.68
N THR A 196 -1.45 26.38 -1.28
CA THR A 196 -1.65 25.36 -2.30
C THR A 196 -0.97 25.77 -3.61
N PRO A 197 0.00 25.01 -4.11
CA PRO A 197 0.67 25.33 -5.36
C PRO A 197 -0.25 25.08 -6.57
N ALA A 198 -0.15 25.93 -7.59
CA ALA A 198 -0.86 25.78 -8.84
C ALA A 198 0.11 25.37 -9.96
N VAL A 199 -0.19 24.26 -10.64
CA VAL A 199 0.54 23.83 -11.84
C VAL A 199 -0.27 24.21 -13.07
N ARG A 200 0.35 24.97 -13.98
CA ARG A 200 -0.30 25.34 -15.25
C ARG A 200 -0.33 24.14 -16.18
N THR A 201 -1.53 23.76 -16.62
CA THR A 201 -1.77 22.70 -17.59
C THR A 201 -2.62 23.20 -18.75
N THR A 202 -2.75 22.40 -19.80
CA THR A 202 -3.62 22.72 -20.92
C THR A 202 -5.08 22.33 -20.60
N GLY A 203 -6.05 23.10 -21.10
CA GLY A 203 -7.46 22.72 -21.08
C GLY A 203 -7.85 21.74 -22.19
N ALA A 204 -6.93 21.42 -23.12
CA ALA A 204 -7.20 20.50 -24.22
C ALA A 204 -7.27 19.05 -23.72
N ARG A 205 -8.28 18.32 -24.16
CA ARG A 205 -8.47 16.91 -23.84
C ARG A 205 -7.93 16.03 -24.97
N PHE A 206 -6.93 15.24 -24.66
CA PHE A 206 -6.36 14.23 -25.55
C PHE A 206 -5.96 13.01 -24.73
N GLY A 207 -5.76 11.89 -25.41
CA GLY A 207 -5.33 10.65 -24.81
C GLY A 207 -4.50 9.82 -25.77
N LEU A 208 -3.73 8.90 -25.25
CA LEU A 208 -2.98 7.90 -25.98
C LEU A 208 -3.22 6.53 -25.39
N ASN A 209 -3.28 5.53 -26.25
CA ASN A 209 -3.35 4.13 -25.85
C ASN A 209 -1.99 3.46 -26.06
N MET A 210 -1.73 2.47 -25.28
CA MET A 210 -0.50 1.71 -25.29
C MET A 210 -0.82 0.23 -25.10
N ILE A 211 0.04 -0.62 -25.62
CA ILE A 211 0.05 -2.05 -25.34
C ILE A 211 1.45 -2.44 -24.92
N SER A 212 1.57 -3.29 -23.91
CA SER A 212 2.86 -3.88 -23.53
C SER A 212 2.78 -5.38 -23.29
N ALA A 213 3.94 -6.00 -23.28
CA ALA A 213 4.15 -7.40 -22.96
C ALA A 213 5.38 -7.51 -22.07
N ILE A 214 5.22 -8.06 -20.86
CA ILE A 214 6.34 -8.25 -19.92
C ILE A 214 6.53 -9.71 -19.57
N SER A 215 7.76 -10.08 -19.27
CA SER A 215 8.10 -11.43 -18.82
C SER A 215 8.80 -11.41 -17.46
N ALA A 216 8.68 -12.49 -16.69
CA ALA A 216 9.40 -12.65 -15.42
C ALA A 216 10.93 -12.62 -15.58
N LYS A 217 11.43 -12.84 -16.79
CA LYS A 217 12.87 -12.70 -17.14
C LYS A 217 13.31 -11.24 -17.25
N GLY A 218 12.38 -10.27 -17.15
CA GLY A 218 12.65 -8.83 -17.24
C GLY A 218 12.68 -8.29 -18.68
N ALA A 219 12.02 -8.97 -19.62
CA ALA A 219 11.83 -8.44 -20.97
C ALA A 219 10.56 -7.60 -21.03
N LEU A 220 10.61 -6.48 -21.75
CA LEU A 220 9.47 -5.62 -22.06
C LEU A 220 9.40 -5.39 -23.58
N ARG A 221 8.23 -5.53 -24.15
CA ARG A 221 7.88 -5.09 -25.51
C ARG A 221 6.68 -4.16 -25.41
N PHE A 222 6.64 -3.12 -26.22
CA PHE A 222 5.52 -2.16 -26.18
C PHE A 222 5.25 -1.50 -27.54
N SER A 223 4.05 -0.96 -27.65
CA SER A 223 3.66 -0.02 -28.73
C SER A 223 2.82 1.11 -28.15
N VAL A 224 3.04 2.33 -28.62
CA VAL A 224 2.12 3.45 -28.42
C VAL A 224 1.20 3.50 -29.63
N LEU A 225 -0.10 3.41 -29.39
CA LEU A 225 -1.10 3.22 -30.41
C LEU A 225 -1.68 4.55 -30.91
N PRO A 226 -1.89 4.71 -32.22
CA PRO A 226 -2.57 5.88 -32.77
C PRO A 226 -4.11 5.71 -32.67
N GLY A 227 -4.67 5.72 -31.48
CA GLY A 227 -6.10 5.47 -31.22
C GLY A 227 -6.32 4.16 -30.47
N THR A 228 -7.55 3.62 -30.46
CA THR A 228 -7.93 2.43 -29.71
C THR A 228 -7.25 1.16 -30.22
N LEU A 229 -7.11 0.16 -29.34
CA LEU A 229 -6.66 -1.17 -29.74
C LEU A 229 -7.75 -1.83 -30.62
N THR A 230 -7.35 -2.35 -31.75
CA THR A 230 -8.20 -3.15 -32.67
C THR A 230 -7.59 -4.53 -32.85
N GLY A 231 -8.37 -5.50 -33.31
CA GLY A 231 -7.86 -6.84 -33.61
C GLY A 231 -6.65 -6.84 -34.55
N ALA A 232 -6.68 -5.98 -35.58
CA ALA A 232 -5.55 -5.86 -36.52
C ALA A 232 -4.28 -5.31 -35.83
N ARG A 233 -4.41 -4.29 -34.96
CA ARG A 233 -3.27 -3.75 -34.20
C ARG A 233 -2.72 -4.74 -33.17
N PHE A 234 -3.61 -5.49 -32.55
CA PHE A 234 -3.21 -6.55 -31.63
C PHE A 234 -2.44 -7.66 -32.36
N ILE A 235 -2.96 -8.13 -33.53
CA ILE A 235 -2.27 -9.11 -34.38
C ILE A 235 -0.87 -8.59 -34.79
N ALA A 236 -0.78 -7.33 -35.22
CA ALA A 236 0.50 -6.74 -35.58
C ALA A 236 1.49 -6.70 -34.39
N PHE A 237 0.99 -6.48 -33.18
CA PHE A 237 1.82 -6.55 -31.97
C PHE A 237 2.29 -7.99 -31.69
N LEU A 238 1.41 -8.99 -31.81
CA LEU A 238 1.75 -10.40 -31.65
C LEU A 238 2.77 -10.87 -32.71
N GLN A 239 2.62 -10.44 -33.96
CA GLN A 239 3.59 -10.72 -35.03
C GLN A 239 5.00 -10.22 -34.69
N ARG A 240 5.10 -9.03 -34.09
CA ARG A 240 6.38 -8.50 -33.62
C ARG A 240 6.98 -9.34 -32.50
N LEU A 241 6.17 -9.84 -31.55
CA LEU A 241 6.66 -10.74 -30.51
C LEU A 241 7.21 -12.04 -31.08
N ILE A 242 6.52 -12.63 -32.08
CA ILE A 242 7.00 -13.82 -32.77
C ILE A 242 8.32 -13.54 -33.50
N HIS A 243 8.39 -12.44 -34.22
CA HIS A 243 9.60 -12.05 -34.96
C HIS A 243 10.79 -11.82 -34.01
N ASP A 244 10.56 -11.14 -32.87
CA ASP A 244 11.60 -10.92 -31.87
C ASP A 244 12.09 -12.23 -31.27
N ALA A 245 11.19 -13.18 -30.99
CA ALA A 245 11.54 -14.52 -30.49
C ALA A 245 12.37 -15.29 -31.51
N GLN A 246 11.98 -15.29 -32.80
CA GLN A 246 12.72 -15.94 -33.89
C GLN A 246 14.12 -15.36 -34.05
N ARG A 247 14.25 -14.03 -34.02
CA ARG A 247 15.56 -13.36 -34.10
C ARG A 247 16.45 -13.65 -32.91
N ALA A 248 15.87 -13.84 -31.73
CA ALA A 248 16.61 -14.20 -30.53
C ALA A 248 16.93 -15.69 -30.42
N GLY A 249 16.48 -16.53 -31.39
CA GLY A 249 16.62 -17.97 -31.32
C GLY A 249 15.92 -18.62 -30.14
N THR A 250 14.89 -17.97 -29.61
CA THR A 250 14.09 -18.52 -28.51
C THR A 250 12.89 -19.30 -29.07
N GLY A 251 12.36 -20.25 -28.27
CA GLY A 251 11.21 -21.05 -28.63
C GLY A 251 9.90 -20.24 -28.72
N PRO A 252 8.75 -20.90 -28.78
CA PRO A 252 7.48 -20.26 -29.02
C PRO A 252 7.13 -19.21 -27.93
N VAL A 253 6.29 -18.25 -28.34
CA VAL A 253 5.80 -17.19 -27.45
C VAL A 253 4.50 -17.64 -26.80
N PHE A 254 4.45 -17.61 -25.48
CA PHE A 254 3.24 -17.86 -24.69
C PHE A 254 2.70 -16.53 -24.20
N CYS A 255 1.57 -16.10 -24.71
CA CYS A 255 0.94 -14.83 -24.34
C CYS A 255 -0.21 -15.07 -23.36
N ILE A 256 -0.20 -14.34 -22.27
CA ILE A 256 -1.29 -14.31 -21.28
C ILE A 256 -1.94 -12.94 -21.38
N VAL A 257 -3.24 -12.91 -21.62
CA VAL A 257 -4.04 -11.69 -21.82
C VAL A 257 -5.27 -11.73 -20.93
N ASP A 258 -5.91 -10.58 -20.73
CA ASP A 258 -7.22 -10.53 -20.10
C ASP A 258 -8.35 -10.98 -21.04
N ASN A 259 -9.59 -10.84 -20.60
CA ASN A 259 -10.78 -11.19 -21.38
C ASN A 259 -11.33 -10.03 -22.23
N HIS A 260 -10.53 -9.02 -22.55
CA HIS A 260 -10.98 -7.92 -23.40
C HIS A 260 -11.54 -8.43 -24.75
N PRO A 261 -12.63 -7.86 -25.27
CA PRO A 261 -13.27 -8.32 -26.51
C PRO A 261 -12.33 -8.45 -27.71
N VAL A 262 -11.32 -7.59 -27.81
CA VAL A 262 -10.30 -7.65 -28.87
C VAL A 262 -9.52 -8.96 -28.82
N HIS A 263 -9.18 -9.45 -27.64
CA HIS A 263 -8.44 -10.70 -27.47
C HIS A 263 -9.27 -11.96 -27.77
N ARG A 264 -10.61 -11.80 -27.80
CA ARG A 264 -11.57 -12.86 -28.10
C ARG A 264 -12.08 -12.83 -29.55
N ALA A 265 -11.58 -11.90 -30.34
CA ALA A 265 -12.02 -11.74 -31.71
C ALA A 265 -11.63 -12.97 -32.57
N LYS A 266 -12.56 -13.48 -33.36
CA LYS A 266 -12.34 -14.63 -34.28
C LYS A 266 -11.14 -14.42 -35.22
N THR A 267 -10.81 -13.18 -35.56
CA THR A 267 -9.63 -12.83 -36.37
C THR A 267 -8.34 -13.11 -35.63
N VAL A 268 -8.31 -12.87 -34.32
CA VAL A 268 -7.15 -13.17 -33.46
C VAL A 268 -7.00 -14.68 -33.31
N ASP A 269 -8.09 -15.41 -33.03
CA ASP A 269 -8.04 -16.87 -32.91
C ASP A 269 -7.54 -17.53 -34.22
N ARG A 270 -8.03 -17.05 -35.40
CA ARG A 270 -7.53 -17.50 -36.70
C ARG A 270 -6.06 -17.20 -36.91
N PHE A 271 -5.62 -16.01 -36.51
CA PHE A 271 -4.19 -15.67 -36.59
C PHE A 271 -3.36 -16.57 -35.68
N VAL A 272 -3.76 -16.80 -34.44
CA VAL A 272 -3.04 -17.71 -33.53
C VAL A 272 -2.93 -19.11 -34.11
N ALA A 273 -4.01 -19.66 -34.65
CA ALA A 273 -4.00 -20.96 -35.32
C ALA A 273 -3.03 -21.01 -36.52
N SER A 274 -2.93 -19.94 -37.32
CA SER A 274 -2.04 -19.85 -38.47
C SER A 274 -0.56 -19.77 -38.10
N THR A 275 -0.21 -19.57 -36.83
CA THR A 275 1.19 -19.54 -36.37
C THR A 275 1.80 -20.94 -36.15
N HIS A 276 0.99 -22.00 -36.32
CA HIS A 276 1.42 -23.41 -36.15
C HIS A 276 2.18 -23.66 -34.83
N GLY A 277 1.73 -22.99 -33.75
CA GLY A 277 2.30 -23.14 -32.41
C GLY A 277 3.47 -22.23 -32.08
N ALA A 278 3.93 -21.38 -33.01
CA ALA A 278 4.92 -20.34 -32.70
C ALA A 278 4.40 -19.30 -31.69
N LEU A 279 3.07 -19.17 -31.60
CA LEU A 279 2.41 -18.36 -30.58
C LEU A 279 1.26 -19.16 -29.95
N ARG A 280 1.18 -19.10 -28.63
CA ARG A 280 0.04 -19.64 -27.86
C ARG A 280 -0.56 -18.53 -27.01
N LEU A 281 -1.89 -18.42 -27.09
CA LEU A 281 -2.63 -17.38 -26.38
C LEU A 281 -3.46 -18.01 -25.27
N HIS A 282 -3.29 -17.51 -24.05
CA HIS A 282 -3.97 -17.93 -22.84
C HIS A 282 -4.71 -16.73 -22.24
N ARG A 283 -5.84 -16.96 -21.59
CA ARG A 283 -6.65 -15.90 -21.00
C ARG A 283 -6.69 -16.02 -19.49
N LEU A 284 -6.50 -14.90 -18.81
CA LEU A 284 -6.66 -14.80 -17.35
C LEU A 284 -8.13 -15.08 -16.97
N PRO A 285 -8.40 -15.50 -15.75
CA PRO A 285 -9.75 -15.47 -15.20
C PRO A 285 -10.38 -14.10 -15.35
N ALA A 286 -11.68 -14.06 -15.61
CA ALA A 286 -12.40 -12.81 -15.79
C ALA A 286 -12.33 -11.95 -14.53
N TYR A 287 -12.29 -10.63 -14.71
CA TYR A 287 -12.28 -9.66 -13.60
C TYR A 287 -11.14 -9.85 -12.58
N SER A 288 -9.96 -10.27 -13.02
CA SER A 288 -8.83 -10.58 -12.16
C SER A 288 -7.55 -9.80 -12.54
N PRO A 289 -7.58 -8.45 -12.57
CA PRO A 289 -6.43 -7.64 -12.97
C PRO A 289 -5.21 -7.83 -12.04
N GLN A 290 -5.45 -8.18 -10.76
CA GLN A 290 -4.39 -8.49 -9.79
C GLN A 290 -3.49 -9.67 -10.20
N LEU A 291 -3.90 -10.48 -11.17
CA LEU A 291 -3.10 -11.57 -11.73
C LEU A 291 -2.19 -11.11 -12.88
N ASN A 292 -2.33 -9.86 -13.33
CA ASN A 292 -1.56 -9.33 -14.45
C ASN A 292 -0.41 -8.41 -13.97
N PRO A 293 0.84 -8.84 -14.04
CA PRO A 293 1.97 -8.02 -13.63
C PRO A 293 2.17 -6.77 -14.51
N ASP A 294 1.57 -6.71 -15.70
CA ASP A 294 1.67 -5.56 -16.60
C ASP A 294 0.95 -4.30 -16.07
N GLU A 295 0.03 -4.46 -15.11
CA GLU A 295 -0.57 -3.35 -14.38
C GLU A 295 0.48 -2.47 -13.66
N TRP A 296 1.58 -3.06 -13.21
CA TRP A 296 2.70 -2.33 -12.61
C TRP A 296 3.47 -1.49 -13.63
N VAL A 297 3.52 -1.93 -14.89
CA VAL A 297 4.07 -1.11 -15.98
C VAL A 297 3.21 0.14 -16.15
N TRP A 298 1.88 -0.03 -16.16
CA TRP A 298 0.95 1.09 -16.31
C TRP A 298 0.99 2.04 -15.12
N LYS A 299 1.08 1.55 -13.91
CA LYS A 299 1.31 2.38 -12.72
C LYS A 299 2.57 3.22 -12.88
N ASN A 300 3.68 2.60 -13.27
CA ASN A 300 4.95 3.29 -13.48
C ASN A 300 4.87 4.34 -14.58
N VAL A 301 4.22 4.05 -15.70
CA VAL A 301 4.10 4.97 -16.84
C VAL A 301 3.13 6.10 -16.54
N LYS A 302 1.95 5.79 -16.01
CA LYS A 302 0.88 6.78 -15.79
C LYS A 302 1.19 7.63 -14.57
N HIS A 303 1.35 7.00 -13.40
CA HIS A 303 1.47 7.68 -12.12
C HIS A 303 2.84 8.34 -11.93
N ASP A 304 3.92 7.59 -12.18
CA ASP A 304 5.28 8.08 -11.93
C ASP A 304 5.89 8.76 -13.17
N GLY A 305 5.30 8.55 -14.34
CA GLY A 305 5.78 9.09 -15.61
C GLY A 305 4.99 10.30 -16.09
N VAL A 306 3.76 10.10 -16.55
CA VAL A 306 2.97 11.14 -17.24
C VAL A 306 2.34 12.14 -16.26
N ALA A 307 1.74 11.65 -15.16
CA ALA A 307 0.97 12.49 -14.24
C ALA A 307 1.70 13.73 -13.71
N PRO A 308 2.99 13.64 -13.31
CA PRO A 308 3.72 14.81 -12.83
C PRO A 308 4.21 15.77 -13.94
N THR A 309 4.11 15.38 -15.23
CA THR A 309 4.71 16.18 -16.32
C THR A 309 3.75 17.20 -16.93
N ALA A 310 2.43 17.07 -16.68
CA ALA A 310 1.39 17.94 -17.23
C ALA A 310 1.59 18.24 -18.74
N PRO A 311 1.59 17.23 -19.64
CA PRO A 311 1.95 17.41 -21.04
C PRO A 311 0.97 18.36 -21.75
N LYS A 312 1.50 19.26 -22.58
CA LYS A 312 0.72 20.30 -23.28
C LYS A 312 0.09 19.82 -24.60
N GLY A 313 0.47 18.64 -25.07
CA GLY A 313 -0.05 18.09 -26.33
C GLY A 313 0.27 16.60 -26.51
N PRO A 314 -0.38 15.95 -27.53
CA PRO A 314 -0.22 14.51 -27.77
C PRO A 314 1.21 14.08 -28.05
N GLN A 315 1.97 14.89 -28.80
CA GLN A 315 3.37 14.60 -29.15
C GLN A 315 4.25 14.57 -27.90
N GLN A 316 4.09 15.54 -27.01
CA GLN A 316 4.84 15.60 -25.77
C GLN A 316 4.47 14.41 -24.87
N MET A 317 3.18 14.09 -24.75
CA MET A 317 2.72 12.93 -24.01
C MET A 317 3.32 11.63 -24.57
N LYS A 318 3.31 11.46 -25.91
CA LYS A 318 3.92 10.31 -26.58
C LYS A 318 5.42 10.20 -26.30
N ALA A 319 6.12 11.32 -26.30
CA ALA A 319 7.56 11.36 -26.00
C ALA A 319 7.83 10.91 -24.55
N VAL A 320 7.07 11.42 -23.57
CA VAL A 320 7.18 11.04 -22.16
C VAL A 320 6.92 9.55 -21.98
N ILE A 321 5.82 9.04 -22.53
CA ILE A 321 5.44 7.61 -22.45
C ILE A 321 6.56 6.75 -23.05
N THR A 322 7.01 7.10 -24.27
CA THR A 322 8.04 6.32 -24.99
C THR A 322 9.37 6.32 -24.23
N ALA A 323 9.76 7.47 -23.68
CA ALA A 323 10.98 7.58 -22.89
C ALA A 323 10.91 6.71 -21.63
N ARG A 324 9.76 6.71 -20.95
CA ARG A 324 9.52 5.91 -19.73
C ARG A 324 9.57 4.41 -20.02
N LEU A 325 8.86 3.95 -21.05
CA LEU A 325 8.84 2.54 -21.46
C LEU A 325 10.22 2.08 -21.93
N ARG A 326 10.96 2.89 -22.69
CA ARG A 326 12.35 2.60 -23.08
C ARG A 326 13.30 2.53 -21.88
N ARG A 327 13.10 3.39 -20.88
CA ARG A 327 13.85 3.29 -19.62
C ARG A 327 13.58 1.96 -18.93
N LEU A 328 12.32 1.54 -18.80
CA LEU A 328 11.98 0.23 -18.23
C LEU A 328 12.64 -0.92 -19.01
N GLN A 329 12.63 -0.89 -20.35
CA GLN A 329 13.31 -1.91 -21.17
C GLN A 329 14.79 -2.05 -20.85
N ARG A 330 15.47 -0.96 -20.49
CA ARG A 330 16.89 -0.95 -20.12
C ARG A 330 17.17 -1.31 -18.66
N LEU A 331 16.13 -1.51 -17.87
CA LEU A 331 16.21 -1.79 -16.42
C LEU A 331 15.47 -3.10 -16.08
N PRO A 332 15.96 -4.26 -16.56
CA PRO A 332 15.28 -5.56 -16.35
C PRO A 332 15.04 -5.90 -14.88
N HIS A 333 15.87 -5.38 -13.96
CA HIS A 333 15.71 -5.60 -12.53
C HIS A 333 14.43 -4.93 -11.99
N ILE A 334 14.04 -3.76 -12.51
CA ILE A 334 12.79 -3.10 -12.15
C ILE A 334 11.60 -3.94 -12.63
N LEU A 335 11.66 -4.42 -13.88
CA LEU A 335 10.61 -5.28 -14.43
C LEU A 335 10.45 -6.57 -13.63
N ARG A 336 11.56 -7.22 -13.24
CA ARG A 336 11.51 -8.38 -12.34
C ARG A 336 10.90 -8.05 -11.00
N GLY A 337 11.16 -6.84 -10.47
CA GLY A 337 10.56 -6.34 -9.23
C GLY A 337 9.03 -6.26 -9.27
N PHE A 338 8.43 -6.04 -10.45
CA PHE A 338 6.96 -6.03 -10.60
C PHE A 338 6.32 -7.39 -10.31
N PHE A 339 7.06 -8.48 -10.51
CA PHE A 339 6.61 -9.84 -10.17
C PHE A 339 6.78 -10.20 -8.69
N GLY A 340 7.33 -9.30 -7.88
CA GLY A 340 7.47 -9.46 -6.42
C GLY A 340 6.20 -9.15 -5.62
N ASP A 341 5.11 -8.74 -6.27
CA ASP A 341 3.82 -8.57 -5.62
C ASP A 341 3.33 -9.93 -5.08
N PRO A 342 2.83 -10.00 -3.82
CA PRO A 342 2.31 -11.25 -3.24
C PRO A 342 1.22 -11.93 -4.07
N GLU A 343 0.35 -11.17 -4.75
CA GLU A 343 -0.68 -11.74 -5.63
C GLU A 343 -0.08 -12.42 -6.88
N LEU A 344 1.14 -12.05 -7.26
CA LEU A 344 1.88 -12.59 -8.41
C LEU A 344 2.89 -13.68 -8.04
N ALA A 345 2.96 -14.08 -6.76
CA ALA A 345 3.88 -15.13 -6.30
C ALA A 345 3.72 -16.46 -7.05
N TYR A 346 2.53 -16.73 -7.60
CA TYR A 346 2.27 -17.92 -8.42
C TYR A 346 3.13 -17.99 -9.69
N ILE A 347 3.62 -16.83 -10.18
CA ILE A 347 4.46 -16.73 -11.38
C ILE A 347 5.89 -17.12 -11.03
N THR A 348 6.43 -16.58 -9.96
CA THR A 348 7.81 -16.79 -9.53
C THR A 348 8.06 -18.15 -8.91
N ALA A 349 7.01 -18.77 -8.33
CA ALA A 349 7.11 -20.11 -7.73
C ALA A 349 7.40 -21.23 -8.73
N VAL A 350 7.17 -21.02 -10.04
CA VAL A 350 7.32 -22.03 -11.10
C VAL A 350 8.27 -21.60 -12.22
N ALA A 351 8.96 -20.45 -12.07
CA ALA A 351 9.85 -19.85 -13.07
C ALA A 351 11.22 -20.57 -13.17
#